data_3f581fbded2f42a6ac4f85ad0416a931
#
_entry.id   3f581fbded2f42a6ac4f85ad0416a931
#
_cell.length_a   1.000
_cell.length_b   1.000
_cell.length_c   1.000
_cell.angle_alpha   90.00
_cell.angle_beta   90.00
_cell.angle_gamma   90.00
#
_symmetry.space_group_name_H-M   'P 1'
#
loop_
_entity.id
_entity.type
_entity.pdbx_description
1 polymer ?
#
loop_
_entity_poly.entity_id
_entity_poly.type
_entity_poly.pdbx_seq_one_letter_code
_entity_poly.pdbx_strand_id
1 'polypeptide(L)'
;MNSSLSYYLGLLAVTLLPTAALSQTVSPATDRLVMGNSREMSVGVTVGTADGDEHHLSRYASLPGKGSWLRYGSVDFTPLTDAYLTLSVRARDNAELLVHEGSTKGKVIARVDIVVKGGGGPFRRDYSGQWMSLAVPLLHTPRGIADIVLTCKDTGVDVGWLRFKNRPKYFAPVMSAALRPDDQGYLRRWLLLEPIRQDIRSNVVFTDSYLQKAFSKEYFKGQMTRLPRDGQQVRVGDQRLKWHALDSENYNVRLFRFAERWGQQTYGSLFWAVTVIDCPREMRNVRLSVGSNGASAWWLNGGLVLTLEGDRRMVEDDGRSGRLTLRAGRNILRCAVINGPGLSDFCARFLDDEGHPIVEPLTLTLSKK
;
A
#
# COMPACT_ATOMS: atom_id res chain seq x y z
N MET A 1 -35.71 -89.98 27.04
CA MET A 1 -36.74 -88.96 26.79
C MET A 1 -36.26 -87.68 27.47
N ASN A 2 -35.56 -86.79 26.81
CA ASN A 2 -35.44 -85.43 27.14
C ASN A 2 -34.68 -84.72 25.98
N SER A 3 -35.40 -83.94 25.26
CA SER A 3 -34.93 -83.10 24.15
C SER A 3 -34.46 -81.77 24.69
N SER A 4 -33.19 -81.45 24.49
CA SER A 4 -32.63 -80.15 24.74
C SER A 4 -32.56 -79.34 23.44
N LEU A 5 -33.30 -78.23 23.41
CA LEU A 5 -33.25 -77.23 22.33
C LEU A 5 -32.04 -76.30 22.61
N SER A 6 -31.10 -76.27 21.69
CA SER A 6 -30.00 -75.31 21.69
C SER A 6 -30.39 -74.08 20.87
N TYR A 7 -30.47 -72.91 21.50
CA TYR A 7 -30.61 -71.60 20.84
C TYR A 7 -29.22 -71.09 20.37
N TYR A 8 -29.06 -70.88 19.08
CA TYR A 8 -27.93 -70.15 18.55
C TYR A 8 -28.25 -68.66 18.54
N LEU A 9 -27.57 -67.90 19.37
CA LEU A 9 -27.52 -66.42 19.28
C LEU A 9 -26.50 -66.04 18.23
N GLY A 10 -26.97 -65.56 17.06
CA GLY A 10 -26.11 -64.92 16.07
C GLY A 10 -25.72 -63.50 16.49
N LEU A 11 -24.48 -63.29 16.80
CA LEU A 11 -23.91 -61.97 16.97
C LEU A 11 -23.74 -61.30 15.60
N LEU A 12 -24.54 -60.26 15.30
CA LEU A 12 -24.29 -59.37 14.15
C LEU A 12 -23.20 -58.40 14.56
N ALA A 13 -21.98 -58.64 14.07
CA ALA A 13 -20.89 -57.67 14.18
C ALA A 13 -21.14 -56.55 13.14
N VAL A 14 -21.60 -55.39 13.62
CA VAL A 14 -21.65 -54.18 12.83
C VAL A 14 -20.23 -53.62 12.76
N THR A 15 -19.53 -53.88 11.66
CA THR A 15 -18.27 -53.21 11.35
C THR A 15 -18.54 -51.75 11.00
N LEU A 16 -18.31 -50.84 11.95
CA LEU A 16 -18.17 -49.42 11.70
C LEU A 16 -16.93 -49.23 10.81
N LEU A 17 -17.10 -49.04 9.54
CA LEU A 17 -16.06 -48.52 8.67
C LEU A 17 -15.72 -47.12 9.15
N PRO A 18 -14.43 -46.77 9.34
CA PRO A 18 -14.04 -45.40 9.65
C PRO A 18 -14.44 -44.55 8.43
N THR A 19 -15.36 -43.63 8.63
CA THR A 19 -15.59 -42.54 7.68
C THR A 19 -14.25 -41.80 7.54
N ALA A 20 -13.59 -42.02 6.41
CA ALA A 20 -12.41 -41.22 6.04
C ALA A 20 -12.84 -39.74 6.09
N ALA A 21 -12.40 -39.03 7.08
CA ALA A 21 -12.49 -37.57 7.12
C ALA A 21 -11.78 -37.09 5.86
N LEU A 22 -12.54 -36.66 4.86
CA LEU A 22 -12.00 -35.95 3.70
C LEU A 22 -11.17 -34.82 4.24
N SER A 23 -9.82 -34.90 4.14
CA SER A 23 -8.95 -33.84 4.57
C SER A 23 -9.36 -32.57 3.83
N GLN A 24 -9.81 -31.60 4.56
CA GLN A 24 -10.26 -30.33 4.01
C GLN A 24 -9.03 -29.68 3.37
N THR A 25 -9.04 -29.50 2.05
CA THR A 25 -7.93 -28.88 1.34
C THR A 25 -7.79 -27.44 1.84
N VAL A 26 -6.66 -27.12 2.43
CA VAL A 26 -6.35 -25.78 2.90
C VAL A 26 -6.03 -24.90 1.69
N SER A 27 -6.69 -23.76 1.60
CA SER A 27 -6.48 -22.79 0.52
C SER A 27 -5.64 -21.61 1.03
N PRO A 28 -4.51 -21.28 0.39
CA PRO A 28 -3.76 -20.07 0.77
C PRO A 28 -4.62 -18.81 0.62
N ALA A 29 -4.66 -17.96 1.63
CA ALA A 29 -5.39 -16.70 1.58
C ALA A 29 -4.87 -15.76 0.46
N THR A 30 -3.62 -15.95 0.03
CA THR A 30 -2.98 -15.22 -1.07
C THR A 30 -3.45 -15.63 -2.45
N ASP A 31 -4.14 -16.75 -2.57
CA ASP A 31 -4.71 -17.23 -3.83
C ASP A 31 -6.10 -16.63 -4.07
N ARG A 32 -6.62 -16.80 -5.28
CA ARG A 32 -8.01 -16.44 -5.56
C ARG A 32 -8.95 -17.49 -4.98
N LEU A 33 -9.64 -17.14 -3.91
CA LEU A 33 -10.69 -17.95 -3.32
C LEU A 33 -11.98 -17.75 -4.12
N VAL A 34 -12.31 -18.68 -5.00
CA VAL A 34 -13.48 -18.58 -5.88
C VAL A 34 -14.75 -18.88 -5.09
N MET A 35 -15.63 -17.89 -4.93
CA MET A 35 -16.80 -17.99 -4.04
C MET A 35 -17.84 -19.00 -4.53
N GLY A 36 -17.95 -19.20 -5.84
CA GLY A 36 -18.77 -20.29 -6.41
C GLY A 36 -18.33 -21.71 -6.03
N ASN A 37 -17.16 -21.88 -5.39
CA ASN A 37 -16.67 -23.16 -4.86
C ASN A 37 -16.96 -23.32 -3.36
N SER A 38 -17.64 -22.37 -2.73
CA SER A 38 -18.05 -22.47 -1.32
C SER A 38 -18.97 -23.67 -1.12
N ARG A 39 -18.79 -24.41 -0.02
CA ARG A 39 -19.54 -25.64 0.26
C ARG A 39 -20.78 -25.40 1.13
N GLU A 40 -20.75 -24.33 1.92
CA GLU A 40 -21.82 -23.98 2.85
C GLU A 40 -22.43 -22.62 2.48
N MET A 41 -23.72 -22.58 2.28
CA MET A 41 -24.45 -21.38 1.85
C MET A 41 -25.84 -21.37 2.47
N SER A 42 -26.36 -20.17 2.77
CA SER A 42 -27.77 -20.03 3.17
C SER A 42 -28.70 -20.33 2.02
N VAL A 43 -29.95 -20.68 2.35
CA VAL A 43 -31.01 -20.85 1.37
C VAL A 43 -31.15 -19.58 0.51
N GLY A 44 -31.30 -19.77 -0.80
CA GLY A 44 -31.42 -18.68 -1.78
C GLY A 44 -30.10 -18.20 -2.39
N VAL A 45 -28.97 -18.55 -1.83
CA VAL A 45 -27.67 -18.32 -2.50
C VAL A 45 -27.54 -19.30 -3.67
N THR A 46 -27.19 -18.82 -4.84
CA THR A 46 -27.01 -19.61 -6.05
C THR A 46 -25.60 -19.49 -6.59
N VAL A 47 -25.17 -20.44 -7.39
CA VAL A 47 -23.88 -20.42 -8.07
C VAL A 47 -24.12 -20.25 -9.57
N GLY A 48 -23.42 -19.27 -10.15
CA GLY A 48 -23.42 -19.03 -11.58
C GLY A 48 -22.03 -19.20 -12.20
N THR A 49 -21.98 -19.17 -13.52
CA THR A 49 -20.74 -19.06 -14.30
C THR A 49 -20.73 -17.73 -15.02
N ALA A 50 -19.59 -17.04 -15.04
CA ALA A 50 -19.39 -15.86 -15.86
C ALA A 50 -18.57 -16.27 -17.09
N ASP A 51 -18.98 -15.79 -18.26
CA ASP A 51 -18.18 -15.94 -19.48
C ASP A 51 -16.87 -15.17 -19.28
N GLY A 52 -15.75 -15.81 -19.68
CA GLY A 52 -14.41 -15.36 -19.38
C GLY A 52 -14.20 -13.91 -19.78
N ASP A 53 -14.07 -13.09 -18.80
CA ASP A 53 -13.49 -11.76 -18.91
C ASP A 53 -11.99 -11.81 -18.58
N GLU A 54 -11.32 -10.66 -18.65
CA GLU A 54 -9.90 -10.53 -18.29
C GLU A 54 -9.59 -11.03 -16.85
N HIS A 55 -10.60 -11.26 -16.03
CA HIS A 55 -10.49 -11.71 -14.65
C HIS A 55 -10.65 -13.24 -14.48
N HIS A 56 -10.85 -13.99 -15.57
CA HIS A 56 -10.97 -15.44 -15.57
C HIS A 56 -11.96 -15.98 -14.53
N LEU A 57 -13.16 -15.35 -14.43
CA LEU A 57 -14.21 -15.80 -13.54
C LEU A 57 -14.86 -17.07 -14.11
N SER A 58 -14.50 -18.22 -13.56
CA SER A 58 -15.16 -19.47 -13.93
C SER A 58 -16.47 -19.69 -13.18
N ARG A 59 -16.56 -19.26 -11.92
CA ARG A 59 -17.74 -19.45 -11.06
C ARG A 59 -17.87 -18.28 -10.08
N TYR A 60 -19.11 -17.92 -9.73
CA TYR A 60 -19.41 -16.93 -8.71
C TYR A 60 -20.57 -17.38 -7.82
N ALA A 61 -20.68 -16.82 -6.62
CA ALA A 61 -21.84 -16.99 -5.75
C ALA A 61 -22.72 -15.73 -5.81
N SER A 62 -24.02 -15.92 -5.95
CA SER A 62 -25.01 -14.85 -5.92
C SER A 62 -25.74 -14.87 -4.59
N LEU A 63 -25.52 -13.84 -3.77
CA LEU A 63 -26.20 -13.61 -2.50
C LEU A 63 -27.41 -12.72 -2.78
N PRO A 64 -28.65 -13.20 -2.54
CA PRO A 64 -29.85 -12.47 -2.97
C PRO A 64 -30.15 -11.19 -2.18
N GLY A 65 -29.57 -11.01 -1.00
CA GLY A 65 -29.78 -9.81 -0.20
C GLY A 65 -29.63 -10.05 1.30
N LYS A 66 -30.31 -9.25 2.09
CA LYS A 66 -30.21 -9.24 3.54
C LYS A 66 -30.35 -10.63 4.18
N GLY A 67 -29.36 -10.98 5.01
CA GLY A 67 -29.33 -12.24 5.74
C GLY A 67 -28.77 -13.42 4.96
N SER A 68 -28.51 -13.27 3.66
CA SER A 68 -27.80 -14.29 2.89
C SER A 68 -26.33 -14.36 3.29
N TRP A 69 -25.80 -15.59 3.30
CA TRP A 69 -24.41 -15.82 3.66
C TRP A 69 -23.84 -17.03 2.91
N LEU A 70 -22.52 -17.05 2.81
CA LEU A 70 -21.75 -18.20 2.37
C LEU A 70 -20.48 -18.34 3.22
N ARG A 71 -19.98 -19.59 3.33
CA ARG A 71 -18.75 -19.91 4.05
C ARG A 71 -17.73 -20.54 3.08
N TYR A 72 -16.53 -20.00 3.08
CA TYR A 72 -15.37 -20.58 2.45
C TYR A 72 -14.43 -21.10 3.54
N GLY A 73 -14.28 -22.41 3.65
CA GLY A 73 -13.57 -23.03 4.77
C GLY A 73 -12.06 -23.17 4.54
N SER A 74 -11.33 -23.32 5.63
CA SER A 74 -9.90 -23.68 5.69
C SER A 74 -9.00 -22.76 4.88
N VAL A 75 -9.06 -21.46 5.12
CA VAL A 75 -8.19 -20.46 4.49
C VAL A 75 -6.96 -20.22 5.37
N ASP A 76 -5.77 -20.40 4.80
CA ASP A 76 -4.50 -20.18 5.50
C ASP A 76 -4.02 -18.73 5.41
N PHE A 77 -4.05 -18.04 6.54
CA PHE A 77 -3.58 -16.68 6.73
C PHE A 77 -2.14 -16.58 7.28
N THR A 78 -1.48 -17.71 7.52
CA THR A 78 -0.13 -17.76 8.13
C THR A 78 0.89 -16.81 7.46
N PRO A 79 0.93 -16.68 6.11
CA PRO A 79 1.88 -15.77 5.47
C PRO A 79 1.51 -14.28 5.56
N LEU A 80 0.36 -13.93 6.17
CA LEU A 80 -0.15 -12.57 6.21
C LEU A 80 0.06 -11.94 7.59
N THR A 81 0.48 -10.68 7.63
CA THR A 81 0.71 -9.93 8.86
C THR A 81 -0.12 -8.65 8.96
N ASP A 82 -0.12 -7.85 7.92
CA ASP A 82 -0.94 -6.64 7.75
C ASP A 82 -1.53 -6.69 6.35
N ALA A 83 -2.75 -7.20 6.24
CA ALA A 83 -3.34 -7.51 4.95
C ALA A 83 -4.43 -6.51 4.53
N TYR A 84 -4.71 -6.52 3.24
CA TYR A 84 -5.90 -5.97 2.64
C TYR A 84 -6.59 -7.04 1.79
N LEU A 85 -7.88 -6.87 1.59
CA LEU A 85 -8.70 -7.74 0.76
C LEU A 85 -8.87 -7.13 -0.62
N THR A 86 -8.64 -7.93 -1.67
CA THR A 86 -9.11 -7.65 -3.03
C THR A 86 -10.22 -8.63 -3.37
N LEU A 87 -11.25 -8.16 -4.05
CA LEU A 87 -12.36 -9.01 -4.42
C LEU A 87 -13.00 -8.57 -5.73
N SER A 88 -13.61 -9.52 -6.42
CA SER A 88 -14.43 -9.27 -7.60
C SER A 88 -15.91 -9.38 -7.23
N VAL A 89 -16.65 -8.31 -7.47
CA VAL A 89 -18.09 -8.21 -7.14
C VAL A 89 -18.88 -7.61 -8.28
N ARG A 90 -20.18 -7.94 -8.30
CA ARG A 90 -21.16 -7.32 -9.20
C ARG A 90 -22.44 -7.08 -8.42
N ALA A 91 -23.02 -5.89 -8.54
CA ALA A 91 -24.30 -5.54 -7.92
C ALA A 91 -25.14 -4.68 -8.89
N ARG A 92 -26.45 -4.66 -8.70
CA ARG A 92 -27.37 -3.80 -9.48
C ARG A 92 -27.57 -2.44 -8.82
N ASP A 93 -27.48 -2.41 -7.51
CA ASP A 93 -27.60 -1.21 -6.68
C ASP A 93 -26.46 -1.18 -5.65
N ASN A 94 -26.28 -0.04 -4.99
CA ASN A 94 -25.28 0.10 -3.92
C ASN A 94 -25.58 -0.93 -2.82
N ALA A 95 -24.54 -1.58 -2.32
CA ALA A 95 -24.66 -2.68 -1.38
C ALA A 95 -23.52 -2.68 -0.35
N GLU A 96 -23.73 -3.34 0.78
CA GLU A 96 -22.71 -3.59 1.78
C GLU A 96 -22.56 -5.10 2.02
N LEU A 97 -21.30 -5.57 1.89
CA LEU A 97 -20.90 -6.93 2.18
C LEU A 97 -19.97 -6.94 3.39
N LEU A 98 -20.24 -7.81 4.36
CA LEU A 98 -19.35 -8.03 5.49
C LEU A 98 -18.60 -9.35 5.32
N VAL A 99 -17.33 -9.33 5.67
CA VAL A 99 -16.47 -10.52 5.72
C VAL A 99 -16.16 -10.81 7.18
N HIS A 100 -16.53 -12.01 7.64
CA HIS A 100 -16.36 -12.45 9.02
C HIS A 100 -15.35 -13.58 9.11
N GLU A 101 -14.74 -13.73 10.28
CA GLU A 101 -13.93 -14.88 10.65
C GLU A 101 -14.80 -15.94 11.35
N GLY A 102 -14.74 -17.17 10.85
CA GLY A 102 -15.33 -18.36 11.47
C GLY A 102 -16.84 -18.53 11.27
N SER A 103 -17.68 -17.54 11.52
CA SER A 103 -19.12 -17.64 11.44
C SER A 103 -19.80 -16.32 11.09
N THR A 104 -21.10 -16.34 10.79
CA THR A 104 -21.93 -15.13 10.53
C THR A 104 -21.97 -14.16 11.72
N LYS A 105 -21.66 -14.63 12.93
CA LYS A 105 -21.53 -13.83 14.16
C LYS A 105 -20.07 -13.62 14.57
N GLY A 106 -19.15 -14.14 13.77
CA GLY A 106 -17.71 -14.00 13.98
C GLY A 106 -17.25 -12.56 13.87
N LYS A 107 -16.00 -12.33 14.22
CA LYS A 107 -15.38 -11.01 14.12
C LYS A 107 -15.37 -10.52 12.68
N VAL A 108 -15.86 -9.30 12.44
CA VAL A 108 -15.81 -8.68 11.10
C VAL A 108 -14.36 -8.34 10.78
N ILE A 109 -13.83 -8.93 9.74
CA ILE A 109 -12.46 -8.70 9.27
C ILE A 109 -12.39 -7.67 8.13
N ALA A 110 -13.47 -7.51 7.37
CA ALA A 110 -13.59 -6.47 6.36
C ALA A 110 -15.05 -6.03 6.18
N ARG A 111 -15.22 -4.74 5.86
CA ARG A 111 -16.47 -4.15 5.40
C ARG A 111 -16.25 -3.67 3.98
N VAL A 112 -17.13 -4.06 3.07
CA VAL A 112 -17.02 -3.74 1.64
C VAL A 112 -18.24 -2.92 1.22
N ASP A 113 -18.04 -1.64 1.04
CA ASP A 113 -19.05 -0.75 0.47
C ASP A 113 -18.96 -0.83 -1.06
N ILE A 114 -20.01 -1.35 -1.69
CA ILE A 114 -20.11 -1.56 -3.13
C ILE A 114 -20.94 -0.40 -3.70
N VAL A 115 -20.26 0.58 -4.29
CA VAL A 115 -20.89 1.76 -4.88
C VAL A 115 -20.93 1.61 -6.39
N VAL A 116 -22.07 1.19 -6.93
CA VAL A 116 -22.30 1.04 -8.38
C VAL A 116 -22.93 2.27 -9.00
N LYS A 117 -23.67 3.07 -8.22
CA LYS A 117 -24.29 4.32 -8.64
C LYS A 117 -23.80 5.45 -7.76
N GLY A 118 -23.22 6.48 -8.34
CA GLY A 118 -22.68 7.61 -7.58
C GLY A 118 -22.29 8.78 -8.48
N GLY A 119 -21.94 9.89 -7.83
CA GLY A 119 -21.60 11.14 -8.50
C GLY A 119 -22.82 11.97 -8.89
N GLY A 120 -22.58 13.25 -9.23
CA GLY A 120 -23.61 14.19 -9.64
C GLY A 120 -23.21 14.94 -10.93
N GLY A 121 -24.21 15.47 -11.66
CA GLY A 121 -23.96 16.22 -12.87
C GLY A 121 -23.27 15.40 -13.98
N PRO A 122 -22.31 15.99 -14.72
CA PRO A 122 -21.63 15.30 -15.83
C PRO A 122 -20.70 14.16 -15.39
N PHE A 123 -20.48 13.95 -14.10
CA PHE A 123 -19.62 12.90 -13.53
C PHE A 123 -20.43 11.73 -12.96
N ARG A 124 -21.70 11.61 -13.32
CA ARG A 124 -22.54 10.48 -12.91
C ARG A 124 -21.94 9.18 -13.48
N ARG A 125 -21.62 8.24 -12.59
CA ARG A 125 -21.11 6.90 -12.94
C ARG A 125 -22.20 5.88 -12.61
N ASP A 126 -22.43 4.94 -13.53
CA ASP A 126 -23.31 3.81 -13.32
C ASP A 126 -22.59 2.53 -13.77
N TYR A 127 -22.22 1.72 -12.78
CA TYR A 127 -21.58 0.41 -12.96
C TYR A 127 -22.56 -0.73 -12.63
N SER A 128 -23.87 -0.45 -12.59
CA SER A 128 -24.89 -1.46 -12.27
C SER A 128 -24.78 -2.69 -13.16
N GLY A 129 -24.71 -3.86 -12.56
CA GLY A 129 -24.59 -5.13 -13.26
C GLY A 129 -23.23 -5.41 -13.90
N GLN A 130 -22.22 -4.56 -13.69
CA GLN A 130 -20.86 -4.78 -14.18
C GLN A 130 -19.98 -5.39 -13.08
N TRP A 131 -19.06 -6.27 -13.48
CA TRP A 131 -18.03 -6.77 -12.58
C TRP A 131 -17.03 -5.66 -12.22
N MET A 132 -16.74 -5.53 -10.93
CA MET A 132 -15.80 -4.58 -10.40
C MET A 132 -14.77 -5.29 -9.53
N SER A 133 -13.52 -4.87 -9.62
CA SER A 133 -12.48 -5.26 -8.67
C SER A 133 -12.33 -4.18 -7.61
N LEU A 134 -12.54 -4.54 -6.36
CA LEU A 134 -12.41 -3.65 -5.21
C LEU A 134 -11.21 -4.06 -4.36
N ALA A 135 -10.64 -3.08 -3.66
CA ALA A 135 -9.61 -3.29 -2.65
C ALA A 135 -10.01 -2.57 -1.37
N VAL A 136 -10.10 -3.30 -0.28
CA VAL A 136 -10.51 -2.76 1.02
C VAL A 136 -9.51 -3.14 2.12
N PRO A 137 -9.25 -2.25 3.09
CA PRO A 137 -8.40 -2.57 4.21
C PRO A 137 -9.08 -3.61 5.11
N LEU A 138 -8.29 -4.52 5.69
CA LEU A 138 -8.79 -5.35 6.77
C LEU A 138 -8.85 -4.54 8.07
N LEU A 139 -9.89 -4.78 8.87
CA LEU A 139 -10.02 -4.28 10.24
C LEU A 139 -9.04 -5.03 11.18
N HIS A 140 -8.79 -6.31 10.87
CA HIS A 140 -7.70 -7.11 11.43
C HIS A 140 -7.39 -8.27 10.49
N THR A 141 -6.15 -8.76 10.52
CA THR A 141 -5.73 -9.93 9.76
C THR A 141 -5.94 -11.18 10.61
N PRO A 142 -6.72 -12.19 10.16
CA PRO A 142 -6.82 -13.48 10.83
C PRO A 142 -5.44 -14.15 10.97
N ARG A 143 -5.32 -15.10 11.89
CA ARG A 143 -4.08 -15.86 12.12
C ARG A 143 -4.29 -17.34 11.89
N GLY A 144 -3.30 -18.00 11.29
CA GLY A 144 -3.34 -19.43 11.02
C GLY A 144 -4.44 -19.77 10.00
N ILE A 145 -5.09 -20.92 10.20
CA ILE A 145 -6.18 -21.39 9.33
C ILE A 145 -7.52 -20.94 9.92
N ALA A 146 -8.31 -20.25 9.13
CA ALA A 146 -9.64 -19.77 9.52
C ALA A 146 -10.65 -19.92 8.38
N ASP A 147 -11.92 -20.08 8.72
CA ASP A 147 -13.01 -19.99 7.76
C ASP A 147 -13.38 -18.53 7.51
N ILE A 148 -13.77 -18.22 6.29
CA ILE A 148 -14.27 -16.92 5.88
C ILE A 148 -15.75 -17.01 5.62
N VAL A 149 -16.54 -16.14 6.25
CA VAL A 149 -17.98 -16.07 6.03
C VAL A 149 -18.35 -14.70 5.49
N LEU A 150 -19.01 -14.70 4.35
CA LEU A 150 -19.56 -13.48 3.75
C LEU A 150 -21.03 -13.36 4.14
N THR A 151 -21.45 -12.15 4.53
CA THR A 151 -22.86 -11.84 4.78
C THR A 151 -23.26 -10.61 3.99
N CYS A 152 -24.39 -10.67 3.32
CA CYS A 152 -25.00 -9.53 2.66
C CYS A 152 -25.87 -8.77 3.65
N LYS A 153 -25.70 -7.46 3.72
CA LYS A 153 -26.39 -6.62 4.71
C LYS A 153 -27.75 -6.15 4.23
N ASP A 154 -27.86 -5.82 2.97
CA ASP A 154 -29.07 -5.24 2.37
C ASP A 154 -29.33 -5.77 0.97
N THR A 155 -28.74 -5.19 -0.05
CA THR A 155 -28.95 -5.46 -1.48
C THR A 155 -28.15 -6.70 -1.94
N GLY A 156 -28.69 -7.45 -2.90
CA GLY A 156 -28.03 -8.63 -3.46
C GLY A 156 -26.71 -8.33 -4.17
N VAL A 157 -25.74 -9.23 -4.01
CA VAL A 157 -24.38 -9.11 -4.54
C VAL A 157 -23.92 -10.44 -5.12
N ASP A 158 -23.37 -10.40 -6.32
CA ASP A 158 -22.60 -11.52 -6.89
C ASP A 158 -21.14 -11.36 -6.48
N VAL A 159 -20.54 -12.42 -5.97
CA VAL A 159 -19.14 -12.44 -5.53
C VAL A 159 -18.38 -13.50 -6.30
N GLY A 160 -17.43 -13.07 -7.12
CA GLY A 160 -16.58 -13.96 -7.92
C GLY A 160 -15.49 -14.59 -7.09
N TRP A 161 -14.57 -13.80 -6.61
CA TRP A 161 -13.43 -14.26 -5.83
C TRP A 161 -13.00 -13.24 -4.77
N LEU A 162 -12.34 -13.77 -3.73
CA LEU A 162 -11.61 -13.01 -2.73
C LEU A 162 -10.12 -13.36 -2.82
N ARG A 163 -9.26 -12.40 -2.49
CA ARG A 163 -7.83 -12.60 -2.36
C ARG A 163 -7.27 -11.65 -1.31
N PHE A 164 -6.51 -12.19 -0.37
CA PHE A 164 -5.83 -11.40 0.66
C PHE A 164 -4.37 -11.19 0.28
N LYS A 165 -3.87 -9.98 0.51
CA LYS A 165 -2.47 -9.62 0.22
C LYS A 165 -1.92 -8.80 1.38
N ASN A 166 -0.64 -8.98 1.71
CA ASN A 166 0.02 -8.05 2.61
C ASN A 166 -0.01 -6.65 2.02
N ARG A 167 -0.24 -5.65 2.86
CA ARG A 167 -0.10 -4.26 2.45
C ARG A 167 1.33 -4.03 2.01
N PRO A 168 1.56 -3.39 0.87
CA PRO A 168 2.89 -3.00 0.48
C PRO A 168 3.51 -2.14 1.59
N LYS A 169 4.66 -2.53 2.07
CA LYS A 169 5.46 -1.69 2.96
C LYS A 169 6.16 -0.67 2.09
N TYR A 170 5.93 0.60 2.36
CA TYR A 170 6.59 1.70 1.66
C TYR A 170 7.73 2.27 2.48
N PHE A 171 7.62 2.19 3.81
CA PHE A 171 8.57 2.75 4.76
C PHE A 171 8.76 1.82 5.96
N ALA A 172 10.01 1.60 6.32
CA ALA A 172 10.42 0.99 7.56
C ALA A 172 10.85 2.04 8.58
N PRO A 173 10.73 1.78 9.89
CA PRO A 173 11.37 2.60 10.91
C PRO A 173 12.89 2.46 10.80
N VAL A 174 13.61 3.52 11.15
CA VAL A 174 15.08 3.49 11.18
C VAL A 174 15.56 2.67 12.37
N MET A 175 16.12 1.49 12.08
CA MET A 175 16.59 0.52 13.10
C MET A 175 18.10 0.48 13.24
N SER A 176 18.87 1.10 12.34
CA SER A 176 20.33 1.08 12.34
C SER A 176 20.90 2.50 12.36
N ALA A 177 22.12 2.66 12.88
CA ALA A 177 22.80 3.97 12.90
C ALA A 177 23.12 4.47 11.48
N ALA A 178 23.42 3.58 10.55
CA ALA A 178 23.73 3.89 9.16
C ALA A 178 23.06 2.89 8.21
N LEU A 179 22.74 3.34 7.00
CA LEU A 179 22.22 2.55 5.89
C LEU A 179 23.09 2.83 4.67
N ARG A 180 23.44 1.81 3.89
CA ARG A 180 24.07 2.03 2.57
C ARG A 180 23.01 2.38 1.54
N PRO A 181 23.35 3.11 0.46
CA PRO A 181 22.52 3.13 -0.73
C PRO A 181 22.20 1.69 -1.16
N ASP A 182 21.13 1.47 -1.89
CA ASP A 182 20.85 0.14 -2.41
C ASP A 182 21.81 -0.23 -3.57
N ASP A 183 21.67 -1.44 -4.10
CA ASP A 183 22.57 -1.96 -5.15
C ASP A 183 22.55 -1.12 -6.45
N GLN A 184 21.54 -0.29 -6.63
CA GLN A 184 21.43 0.67 -7.73
C GLN A 184 21.84 2.09 -7.32
N GLY A 185 22.37 2.28 -6.10
CA GLY A 185 22.85 3.55 -5.57
C GLY A 185 21.76 4.48 -5.01
N TYR A 186 20.49 4.04 -4.95
CA TYR A 186 19.42 4.91 -4.47
C TYR A 186 19.49 5.18 -2.98
N LEU A 187 19.25 6.46 -2.63
CA LEU A 187 19.26 6.96 -1.26
C LEU A 187 17.89 6.69 -0.63
N ARG A 188 17.81 5.73 0.28
CA ARG A 188 16.53 5.29 0.86
C ARG A 188 16.25 5.81 2.26
N ARG A 189 17.21 6.39 2.98
CA ARG A 189 17.04 6.94 4.33
C ARG A 189 16.78 8.42 4.30
N TRP A 190 15.66 8.84 4.87
CA TRP A 190 15.23 10.23 4.84
C TRP A 190 14.56 10.67 6.13
N LEU A 191 14.72 11.96 6.48
CA LEU A 191 13.83 12.72 7.34
C LEU A 191 12.81 13.40 6.43
N LEU A 192 11.52 13.04 6.58
CA LEU A 192 10.41 13.58 5.81
C LEU A 192 9.57 14.50 6.69
N LEU A 193 9.32 15.71 6.25
CA LEU A 193 8.36 16.61 6.90
C LEU A 193 6.94 16.29 6.41
N GLU A 194 5.99 16.25 7.33
CA GLU A 194 4.58 16.24 6.97
C GLU A 194 4.27 17.36 5.97
N PRO A 195 3.37 17.15 4.98
CA PRO A 195 3.23 18.05 3.84
C PRO A 195 2.72 19.44 4.24
N ILE A 196 3.35 20.45 3.68
CA ILE A 196 2.91 21.83 3.74
C ILE A 196 1.79 22.00 2.72
N ARG A 197 0.58 22.34 3.19
CA ARG A 197 -0.56 22.58 2.31
C ARG A 197 -0.30 23.73 1.34
N GLN A 198 -0.66 23.52 0.09
CA GLN A 198 -0.62 24.50 -0.97
C GLN A 198 -2.02 24.54 -1.63
N ASP A 199 -2.47 25.71 -2.01
CA ASP A 199 -3.76 25.86 -2.71
C ASP A 199 -3.62 25.59 -4.21
N ILE A 200 -3.09 24.42 -4.55
CA ILE A 200 -2.84 24.02 -5.94
C ILE A 200 -3.95 23.09 -6.39
N ARG A 201 -4.78 23.55 -7.31
CA ARG A 201 -5.88 22.78 -7.90
C ARG A 201 -5.56 22.20 -9.28
N SER A 202 -4.48 22.68 -9.91
CA SER A 202 -4.04 22.25 -11.24
C SER A 202 -2.53 22.47 -11.36
N ASN A 203 -1.82 21.53 -12.01
CA ASN A 203 -0.39 21.62 -12.26
C ASN A 203 -0.01 22.70 -13.32
N VAL A 204 -1.01 23.27 -14.01
CA VAL A 204 -0.81 24.40 -14.95
C VAL A 204 -0.19 25.64 -14.25
N VAL A 205 -0.32 25.74 -12.91
CA VAL A 205 0.30 26.85 -12.14
C VAL A 205 1.81 26.74 -12.01
N PHE A 206 2.42 25.61 -12.36
CA PHE A 206 3.87 25.37 -12.21
C PHE A 206 4.68 26.10 -13.29
N THR A 207 4.56 27.41 -13.30
CA THR A 207 5.46 28.29 -14.07
C THR A 207 6.79 28.46 -13.33
N ASP A 208 7.85 28.81 -14.03
CA ASP A 208 9.18 29.03 -13.45
C ASP A 208 9.14 30.02 -12.29
N SER A 209 8.43 31.13 -12.46
CA SER A 209 8.29 32.16 -11.41
C SER A 209 7.54 31.66 -10.18
N TYR A 210 6.51 30.82 -10.36
CA TYR A 210 5.81 30.18 -9.25
C TYR A 210 6.71 29.22 -8.50
N LEU A 211 7.42 28.34 -9.22
CA LEU A 211 8.31 27.33 -8.62
C LEU A 211 9.49 27.99 -7.92
N GLN A 212 10.10 29.00 -8.55
CA GLN A 212 11.17 29.77 -7.93
C GLN A 212 10.72 30.40 -6.60
N LYS A 213 9.54 31.02 -6.58
CA LYS A 213 8.96 31.58 -5.35
C LYS A 213 8.68 30.50 -4.30
N ALA A 214 8.10 29.37 -4.70
CA ALA A 214 7.75 28.28 -3.79
C ALA A 214 9.01 27.66 -3.16
N PHE A 215 10.07 27.42 -3.93
CA PHE A 215 11.29 26.78 -3.45
C PHE A 215 12.24 27.74 -2.71
N SER A 216 12.21 29.04 -2.99
CA SER A 216 13.03 30.04 -2.27
C SER A 216 12.40 30.51 -0.97
N LYS A 217 11.10 30.25 -0.74
CA LYS A 217 10.41 30.69 0.47
C LYS A 217 10.89 29.92 1.70
N GLU A 218 11.21 30.66 2.77
CA GLU A 218 11.42 30.08 4.10
C GLU A 218 10.05 29.83 4.76
N TYR A 219 9.63 28.58 4.84
CA TYR A 219 8.34 28.18 5.45
C TYR A 219 8.45 28.06 6.97
N PHE A 220 9.63 27.73 7.49
CA PHE A 220 9.90 27.63 8.92
C PHE A 220 11.37 27.96 9.21
N LYS A 221 11.63 28.48 10.40
CA LYS A 221 12.95 28.95 10.83
C LYS A 221 14.01 27.84 10.77
N GLY A 222 15.06 28.10 10.01
CA GLY A 222 16.21 27.20 9.87
C GLY A 222 16.00 26.07 8.86
N GLN A 223 15.02 26.18 7.98
CA GLN A 223 14.71 25.22 6.91
C GLN A 223 15.97 24.79 6.13
N MET A 224 16.84 25.72 5.79
CA MET A 224 18.07 25.47 5.03
C MET A 224 19.31 25.27 5.90
N THR A 225 19.31 25.74 7.14
CA THR A 225 20.51 25.77 7.97
C THR A 225 20.55 24.73 9.07
N ARG A 226 19.37 24.29 9.56
CA ARG A 226 19.28 23.29 10.64
C ARG A 226 19.06 21.90 10.09
N LEU A 227 19.70 20.92 10.71
CA LEU A 227 19.41 19.52 10.46
C LEU A 227 18.23 19.10 11.35
N PRO A 228 17.08 18.67 10.78
CA PRO A 228 15.95 18.23 11.58
C PRO A 228 16.23 16.94 12.33
N ARG A 229 15.40 16.64 13.33
CA ARG A 229 15.43 15.39 14.10
C ARG A 229 14.10 14.67 13.96
N ASP A 230 14.15 13.34 14.10
CA ASP A 230 12.94 12.55 14.20
C ASP A 230 12.03 13.05 15.33
N GLY A 231 10.74 13.18 15.06
CA GLY A 231 9.76 13.70 16.00
C GLY A 231 9.76 15.20 16.20
N GLN A 232 10.73 15.94 15.65
CA GLN A 232 10.77 17.40 15.77
C GLN A 232 9.56 18.03 15.08
N GLN A 233 8.95 19.00 15.75
CA GLN A 233 7.84 19.78 15.21
C GLN A 233 8.32 21.13 14.68
N VAL A 234 7.68 21.58 13.61
CA VAL A 234 7.82 22.92 13.05
C VAL A 234 6.43 23.54 12.84
N ARG A 235 6.36 24.87 12.88
CA ARG A 235 5.12 25.60 12.59
C ARG A 235 5.23 26.27 11.23
N VAL A 236 4.24 26.03 10.38
CA VAL A 236 4.09 26.64 9.06
C VAL A 236 2.70 27.25 8.96
N GLY A 237 2.59 28.55 9.12
CA GLY A 237 1.28 29.21 9.22
C GLY A 237 0.45 28.66 10.38
N ASP A 238 -0.70 28.10 10.08
CA ASP A 238 -1.61 27.42 11.02
C ASP A 238 -1.28 25.95 11.26
N GLN A 239 -0.43 25.34 10.43
CA GLN A 239 -0.06 23.93 10.54
C GLN A 239 1.02 23.69 11.58
N ARG A 240 0.88 22.61 12.37
CA ARG A 240 1.96 22.00 13.13
C ARG A 240 2.36 20.72 12.43
N LEU A 241 3.56 20.70 11.89
CA LEU A 241 4.09 19.62 11.08
C LEU A 241 5.24 18.93 11.81
N LYS A 242 5.33 17.63 11.67
CA LYS A 242 6.31 16.78 12.33
C LYS A 242 7.27 16.17 11.31
N TRP A 243 8.53 16.07 11.69
CA TRP A 243 9.55 15.31 10.97
C TRP A 243 9.52 13.85 11.36
N HIS A 244 9.66 12.96 10.36
CA HIS A 244 9.68 11.52 10.54
C HIS A 244 10.91 10.93 9.88
N ALA A 245 11.71 10.18 10.65
CA ALA A 245 12.85 9.42 10.15
C ALA A 245 12.37 8.07 9.62
N LEU A 246 12.58 7.79 8.34
CA LEU A 246 12.09 6.60 7.67
C LEU A 246 13.11 6.07 6.66
N ASP A 247 13.17 4.75 6.53
CA ASP A 247 13.83 4.07 5.44
C ASP A 247 12.80 3.67 4.37
N SER A 248 12.99 4.11 3.13
CA SER A 248 12.14 3.68 2.01
C SER A 248 12.39 2.21 1.69
N GLU A 249 11.33 1.42 1.55
CA GLU A 249 11.40 0.02 1.11
C GLU A 249 11.65 -0.12 -0.40
N ASN A 250 11.43 0.95 -1.15
CA ASN A 250 11.63 1.02 -2.59
C ASN A 250 12.75 2.02 -2.95
N TYR A 251 13.24 1.95 -4.17
CA TYR A 251 14.19 2.92 -4.71
C TYR A 251 13.64 4.35 -4.71
N ASN A 252 12.32 4.52 -4.87
CA ASN A 252 11.64 5.81 -4.79
C ASN A 252 10.96 6.01 -3.43
N VAL A 253 10.97 7.24 -2.96
CA VAL A 253 10.32 7.70 -1.74
C VAL A 253 8.90 8.16 -2.07
N ARG A 254 7.91 7.37 -1.70
CA ARG A 254 6.50 7.61 -2.04
C ARG A 254 5.85 8.60 -1.09
N LEU A 255 5.98 9.88 -1.38
CA LEU A 255 5.52 10.98 -0.51
C LEU A 255 4.01 10.96 -0.28
N PHE A 256 3.21 10.59 -1.28
CA PHE A 256 1.76 10.48 -1.10
C PHE A 256 1.39 9.36 -0.10
N ARG A 257 2.14 8.23 -0.08
CA ARG A 257 1.95 7.17 0.91
C ARG A 257 2.45 7.58 2.30
N PHE A 258 3.48 8.41 2.34
CA PHE A 258 3.91 9.05 3.59
C PHE A 258 2.80 9.96 4.15
N ALA A 259 2.25 10.87 3.35
CA ALA A 259 1.15 11.74 3.76
C ALA A 259 -0.07 10.94 4.23
N GLU A 260 -0.48 9.94 3.46
CA GLU A 260 -1.61 9.05 3.78
C GLU A 260 -1.41 8.31 5.13
N ARG A 261 -0.19 7.81 5.40
CA ARG A 261 0.13 7.13 6.66
C ARG A 261 -0.13 8.01 7.88
N TRP A 262 0.06 9.32 7.77
CA TRP A 262 -0.12 10.29 8.85
C TRP A 262 -1.42 11.07 8.75
N GLY A 263 -2.36 10.63 7.90
CA GLY A 263 -3.66 11.28 7.73
C GLY A 263 -3.58 12.70 7.17
N GLN A 264 -2.51 12.99 6.41
CA GLN A 264 -2.25 14.31 5.84
C GLN A 264 -2.76 14.40 4.40
N GLN A 265 -2.87 15.62 3.89
CA GLN A 265 -3.23 15.88 2.50
C GLN A 265 -2.20 15.29 1.53
N THR A 266 -2.65 14.54 0.53
CA THR A 266 -1.78 13.83 -0.42
C THR A 266 -1.50 14.58 -1.71
N TYR A 267 -2.26 15.63 -2.00
CA TYR A 267 -2.16 16.45 -3.21
C TYR A 267 -2.24 17.96 -2.86
N GLY A 268 -1.84 18.83 -3.78
CA GLY A 268 -1.74 20.26 -3.48
C GLY A 268 -0.80 20.51 -2.31
N SER A 269 0.36 19.89 -2.35
CA SER A 269 1.28 19.81 -1.20
C SER A 269 2.72 20.07 -1.61
N LEU A 270 3.46 20.69 -0.71
CA LEU A 270 4.90 20.81 -0.78
C LEU A 270 5.53 19.90 0.29
N PHE A 271 6.36 18.98 -0.13
CA PHE A 271 7.08 18.05 0.73
C PHE A 271 8.54 18.48 0.89
N TRP A 272 9.07 18.36 2.09
CA TRP A 272 10.50 18.54 2.38
C TRP A 272 11.11 17.24 2.86
N ALA A 273 12.26 16.91 2.31
CA ALA A 273 13.03 15.75 2.72
C ALA A 273 14.50 16.11 2.94
N VAL A 274 15.13 15.47 3.92
CA VAL A 274 16.55 15.67 4.25
C VAL A 274 17.19 14.31 4.48
N THR A 275 18.35 14.08 3.86
CA THR A 275 19.23 12.95 4.20
C THR A 275 20.64 13.44 4.50
N VAL A 276 21.34 12.69 5.32
CA VAL A 276 22.74 12.91 5.65
C VAL A 276 23.57 11.82 5.01
N ILE A 277 24.55 12.21 4.24
CA ILE A 277 25.45 11.32 3.53
C ILE A 277 26.82 11.46 4.16
N ASP A 278 27.30 10.42 4.81
CA ASP A 278 28.65 10.36 5.33
C ASP A 278 29.57 9.72 4.30
N CYS A 279 30.62 10.44 3.94
CA CYS A 279 31.59 10.06 2.94
C CYS A 279 32.97 9.97 3.62
N PRO A 280 33.68 8.84 3.65
CA PRO A 280 34.93 8.69 4.40
C PRO A 280 36.08 9.50 3.80
N ARG A 281 35.99 9.90 2.54
CA ARG A 281 36.95 10.72 1.82
C ARG A 281 36.24 11.68 0.87
N GLU A 282 36.92 12.75 0.47
CA GLU A 282 36.39 13.61 -0.57
C GLU A 282 36.24 12.86 -1.90
N MET A 283 35.08 13.05 -2.56
CA MET A 283 34.80 12.52 -3.88
C MET A 283 34.42 13.66 -4.81
N ARG A 284 35.23 13.85 -5.85
CA ARG A 284 35.04 14.90 -6.86
C ARG A 284 34.35 14.33 -8.09
N ASN A 285 33.82 15.22 -8.91
CA ASN A 285 33.15 14.92 -10.20
C ASN A 285 31.94 13.98 -10.06
N VAL A 286 31.32 13.90 -8.88
CA VAL A 286 30.09 13.17 -8.70
C VAL A 286 28.91 13.98 -9.25
N ARG A 287 27.85 13.30 -9.69
CA ARG A 287 26.60 13.93 -10.14
C ARG A 287 25.44 13.42 -9.31
N LEU A 288 24.57 14.32 -8.89
CA LEU A 288 23.28 13.93 -8.32
C LEU A 288 22.33 13.65 -9.47
N SER A 289 21.79 12.44 -9.51
CA SER A 289 20.77 12.01 -10.47
C SER A 289 19.46 11.77 -9.72
N VAL A 290 18.37 12.34 -10.22
CA VAL A 290 17.09 12.35 -9.52
C VAL A 290 15.92 12.15 -10.47
N GLY A 291 14.79 11.73 -9.92
CA GLY A 291 13.48 11.78 -10.54
C GLY A 291 12.45 12.24 -9.54
N SER A 292 11.40 12.91 -10.00
CA SER A 292 10.26 13.26 -9.14
C SER A 292 8.95 13.29 -9.90
N ASN A 293 7.87 13.04 -9.17
CA ASN A 293 6.52 13.30 -9.65
C ASN A 293 6.11 14.69 -9.14
N GLY A 294 5.81 15.59 -10.07
CA GLY A 294 5.74 17.03 -9.83
C GLY A 294 7.11 17.70 -9.86
N ALA A 295 7.15 19.02 -9.67
CA ALA A 295 8.38 19.79 -9.68
C ALA A 295 9.19 19.57 -8.40
N SER A 296 10.53 19.63 -8.51
CA SER A 296 11.41 19.46 -7.35
C SER A 296 12.65 20.35 -7.42
N ALA A 297 13.19 20.68 -6.25
CA ALA A 297 14.47 21.39 -6.12
C ALA A 297 15.37 20.69 -5.10
N TRP A 298 16.67 20.70 -5.35
CA TRP A 298 17.66 19.91 -4.64
C TRP A 298 18.86 20.75 -4.22
N TRP A 299 19.24 20.64 -2.95
CA TRP A 299 20.36 21.38 -2.37
C TRP A 299 21.36 20.42 -1.73
N LEU A 300 22.62 20.55 -2.11
CA LEU A 300 23.72 19.85 -1.45
C LEU A 300 24.52 20.84 -0.62
N ASN A 301 24.67 20.56 0.67
CA ASN A 301 25.39 21.40 1.63
C ASN A 301 24.95 22.89 1.63
N GLY A 302 23.66 23.12 1.34
CA GLY A 302 23.03 24.44 1.29
C GLY A 302 23.05 25.12 -0.08
N GLY A 303 23.83 24.64 -1.04
CA GLY A 303 23.82 25.13 -2.43
C GLY A 303 22.75 24.44 -3.26
N LEU A 304 21.97 25.19 -4.04
CA LEU A 304 21.04 24.65 -5.04
C LEU A 304 21.84 23.99 -6.15
N VAL A 305 21.58 22.71 -6.42
CA VAL A 305 22.36 21.91 -7.39
C VAL A 305 21.52 21.42 -8.57
N LEU A 306 20.21 21.35 -8.41
CA LEU A 306 19.31 20.88 -9.46
C LEU A 306 17.86 21.31 -9.20
N THR A 307 17.13 21.64 -10.25
CA THR A 307 15.68 21.88 -10.25
C THR A 307 15.06 21.06 -11.39
N LEU A 308 13.98 20.36 -11.10
CA LEU A 308 13.09 19.76 -12.09
C LEU A 308 11.80 20.57 -12.11
N GLU A 309 11.47 21.15 -13.24
CA GLU A 309 10.36 22.08 -13.40
C GLU A 309 9.15 21.40 -14.08
N GLY A 310 7.99 21.99 -13.90
CA GLY A 310 6.74 21.60 -14.56
C GLY A 310 6.04 20.39 -13.96
N ASP A 311 4.99 19.94 -14.66
CA ASP A 311 4.23 18.73 -14.35
C ASP A 311 4.97 17.51 -14.90
N ARG A 312 5.39 16.63 -14.03
CA ARG A 312 6.28 15.53 -14.37
C ARG A 312 5.75 14.21 -13.82
N ARG A 313 6.03 13.14 -14.54
CA ARG A 313 5.90 11.78 -14.03
C ARG A 313 7.21 11.36 -13.37
N MET A 314 7.12 10.45 -12.40
CA MET A 314 8.29 9.84 -11.79
C MET A 314 9.01 8.98 -12.83
N VAL A 315 10.22 9.39 -13.17
CA VAL A 315 11.14 8.69 -14.05
C VAL A 315 12.51 8.67 -13.38
N GLU A 316 13.18 7.53 -13.40
CA GLU A 316 14.54 7.39 -12.87
C GLU A 316 15.51 8.22 -13.72
N ASP A 317 16.46 8.90 -13.06
CA ASP A 317 17.49 9.70 -13.72
C ASP A 317 16.96 10.79 -14.67
N ASP A 318 15.76 11.27 -14.44
CA ASP A 318 15.10 12.29 -15.24
C ASP A 318 15.86 13.63 -15.24
N GLY A 319 16.59 13.93 -14.17
CA GLY A 319 17.49 15.07 -14.09
C GLY A 319 18.82 14.74 -13.46
N ARG A 320 19.87 15.38 -13.98
CA ARG A 320 21.24 15.25 -13.46
C ARG A 320 21.85 16.63 -13.18
N SER A 321 22.50 16.76 -12.03
CA SER A 321 23.26 17.98 -11.68
C SER A 321 24.51 18.15 -12.55
N GLY A 322 25.11 19.33 -12.50
CA GLY A 322 26.51 19.49 -12.85
C GLY A 322 27.42 18.62 -11.95
N ARG A 323 28.74 18.72 -12.19
CA ARG A 323 29.73 18.04 -11.36
C ARG A 323 29.75 18.66 -9.97
N LEU A 324 29.67 17.81 -8.94
CA LEU A 324 29.64 18.14 -7.53
C LEU A 324 30.85 17.54 -6.83
N THR A 325 31.08 18.02 -5.60
CA THR A 325 32.04 17.40 -4.67
C THR A 325 31.31 16.98 -3.40
N LEU A 326 31.37 15.70 -3.07
CA LEU A 326 31.04 15.21 -1.73
C LEU A 326 32.28 15.38 -0.86
N ARG A 327 32.15 16.18 0.20
CA ARG A 327 33.24 16.43 1.16
C ARG A 327 33.49 15.16 2.00
N ALA A 328 34.71 15.00 2.46
CA ALA A 328 34.99 14.03 3.51
C ALA A 328 34.13 14.34 4.75
N GLY A 329 33.58 13.31 5.37
CA GLY A 329 32.62 13.42 6.46
C GLY A 329 31.19 13.70 5.96
N ARG A 330 30.50 14.57 6.66
CA ARG A 330 29.06 14.79 6.50
C ARG A 330 28.71 15.71 5.34
N ASN A 331 27.82 15.23 4.48
CA ASN A 331 27.13 16.02 3.48
C ASN A 331 25.62 15.99 3.73
N ILE A 332 24.94 17.10 3.50
CA ILE A 332 23.50 17.21 3.72
C ILE A 332 22.82 17.46 2.38
N LEU A 333 22.01 16.51 1.97
CA LEU A 333 21.15 16.64 0.79
C LEU A 333 19.72 16.97 1.26
N ARG A 334 19.17 18.05 0.71
CA ARG A 334 17.77 18.45 0.90
C ARG A 334 17.04 18.38 -0.42
N CYS A 335 15.79 18.01 -0.38
CA CYS A 335 14.91 18.22 -1.52
C CYS A 335 13.55 18.77 -1.08
N ALA A 336 12.94 19.50 -1.98
CA ALA A 336 11.54 19.89 -1.92
C ALA A 336 10.84 19.37 -3.16
N VAL A 337 9.67 18.74 -2.97
CA VAL A 337 8.83 18.27 -4.07
C VAL A 337 7.46 18.92 -3.93
N ILE A 338 7.00 19.59 -4.99
CA ILE A 338 5.69 20.25 -5.02
C ILE A 338 4.83 19.60 -6.10
N ASN A 339 3.61 19.24 -5.73
CA ASN A 339 2.65 18.67 -6.66
C ASN A 339 1.24 19.19 -6.39
N GLY A 340 0.47 19.31 -7.46
CA GLY A 340 -0.97 19.55 -7.41
C GLY A 340 -1.75 18.24 -7.37
N PRO A 341 -2.79 18.09 -8.21
CA PRO A 341 -3.48 16.82 -8.39
C PRO A 341 -2.54 15.74 -8.90
N GLY A 342 -2.53 14.58 -8.23
CA GLY A 342 -1.72 13.43 -8.63
C GLY A 342 -0.91 12.83 -7.47
N LEU A 343 -0.06 11.88 -7.81
CA LEU A 343 0.85 11.23 -6.88
C LEU A 343 2.11 12.08 -6.68
N SER A 344 2.75 11.96 -5.54
CA SER A 344 4.02 12.62 -5.24
C SER A 344 5.02 11.59 -4.78
N ASP A 345 6.15 11.52 -5.44
CA ASP A 345 7.29 10.69 -5.08
C ASP A 345 8.57 11.24 -5.70
N PHE A 346 9.71 10.75 -5.23
CA PHE A 346 11.02 11.06 -5.78
C PHE A 346 11.97 9.89 -5.64
N CYS A 347 13.04 9.88 -6.44
CA CYS A 347 14.23 9.08 -6.20
C CYS A 347 15.49 9.95 -6.34
N ALA A 348 16.58 9.51 -5.73
CA ALA A 348 17.87 10.18 -5.83
C ALA A 348 19.01 9.19 -5.67
N ARG A 349 20.05 9.35 -6.45
CA ARG A 349 21.33 8.64 -6.34
C ARG A 349 22.49 9.50 -6.80
N PHE A 350 23.69 9.15 -6.37
CA PHE A 350 24.90 9.74 -6.92
C PHE A 350 25.49 8.85 -7.99
N LEU A 351 25.98 9.48 -9.05
CA LEU A 351 26.70 8.84 -10.13
C LEU A 351 28.14 9.34 -10.15
N ASP A 352 29.06 8.49 -10.55
CA ASP A 352 30.44 8.89 -10.87
C ASP A 352 30.52 9.66 -12.18
N ASP A 353 31.74 10.01 -12.64
CA ASP A 353 31.94 10.79 -13.87
C ASP A 353 31.59 9.99 -15.13
N GLU A 354 31.66 8.67 -15.07
CA GLU A 354 31.27 7.72 -16.12
C GLU A 354 29.75 7.45 -16.14
N GLY A 355 29.03 7.86 -15.10
CA GLY A 355 27.58 7.69 -14.96
C GLY A 355 27.17 6.40 -14.26
N HIS A 356 28.09 5.70 -13.60
CA HIS A 356 27.76 4.53 -12.80
C HIS A 356 27.26 4.91 -11.42
N PRO A 357 26.29 4.17 -10.83
CA PRO A 357 25.81 4.41 -9.50
C PRO A 357 26.89 4.25 -8.42
N ILE A 358 26.97 5.21 -7.51
CA ILE A 358 27.89 5.16 -6.37
C ILE A 358 27.16 4.53 -5.19
N VAL A 359 27.54 3.31 -4.83
CA VAL A 359 27.05 2.61 -3.65
C VAL A 359 28.04 2.78 -2.49
N GLU A 360 29.26 2.37 -2.70
CA GLU A 360 30.34 2.57 -1.74
C GLU A 360 31.25 3.75 -2.15
N PRO A 361 31.81 4.46 -1.20
CA PRO A 361 31.83 4.22 0.25
C PRO A 361 30.76 5.04 1.02
N LEU A 362 29.62 5.34 0.41
CA LEU A 362 28.61 6.20 1.01
C LEU A 362 27.80 5.48 2.10
N THR A 363 27.49 6.21 3.17
CA THR A 363 26.52 5.76 4.17
C THR A 363 25.51 6.88 4.45
N LEU A 364 24.27 6.48 4.67
CA LEU A 364 23.15 7.36 4.98
C LEU A 364 22.91 7.32 6.49
N THR A 365 22.95 8.49 7.11
CA THR A 365 22.72 8.65 8.54
C THR A 365 21.62 9.67 8.79
N LEU A 366 21.32 9.93 10.05
CA LEU A 366 20.42 10.98 10.50
C LEU A 366 21.14 11.89 11.49
N SER A 367 20.55 13.02 11.83
CA SER A 367 21.07 13.84 12.93
C SER A 367 21.10 12.97 14.19
N LYS A 368 22.25 12.93 14.88
CA LYS A 368 22.34 12.33 16.22
C LYS A 368 21.28 12.95 17.12
N LYS A 369 20.68 12.12 17.94
CA LYS A 369 19.69 12.55 18.96
C LYS A 369 20.29 13.58 19.89
#